data_37e5c52bae5ca0c4465a32eaf41185bb
#
_entry.id   37e5c52bae5ca0c4465a32eaf41185bb
#
_cell.length_a   1.000
_cell.length_b   1.000
_cell.length_c   1.000
_cell.angle_alpha   90.00
_cell.angle_beta   90.00
_cell.angle_gamma   90.00
#
_symmetry.space_group_name_H-M   'P 1'
#
loop_
_entity.id
_entity.type
_entity.pdbx_description
1 polymer ?
#
loop_
_entity_poly.entity_id
_entity_poly.type
_entity_poly.pdbx_seq_one_letter_code
_entity_poly.pdbx_strand_id
1 'polypeptide(L)'
;KSYFENEKDELNVPEYLIKITKFATSSRQSIEYSKIIYDMYVRRELIKISENIIDNAKISDLNITGKSIIENSEKVLYDLAEKGSFNSSLIKFDDAVKQTIDMASSAYKNEEGIVGVPTGLKDLDDRLGGLHKSDLIIIAGRPSMGKTALATNIAFHAARKIQESGNKGSIAFFSLEMSSEQLSTRILAEQSRIKSNDIRRGKISEEQFEQFLETSKNISE
;
A
#
# COMPACT_ATOMS: atom_id res chain seq x y z
N LYS A 1 -11.26 -27.44 29.73
CA LYS A 1 -12.09 -28.65 30.08
C LYS A 1 -12.54 -28.68 31.56
N SER A 2 -11.95 -27.92 32.47
CA SER A 2 -12.26 -27.99 33.91
C SER A 2 -13.33 -26.99 34.40
N TYR A 3 -13.84 -26.09 33.57
CA TYR A 3 -14.85 -25.10 33.97
C TYR A 3 -16.30 -25.58 33.80
N PHE A 4 -16.54 -26.69 33.10
CA PHE A 4 -17.89 -27.20 32.81
C PHE A 4 -18.25 -28.52 33.52
N GLU A 5 -17.39 -29.04 34.39
CA GLU A 5 -17.62 -30.36 34.99
C GLU A 5 -18.30 -30.35 36.38
N ASN A 6 -18.65 -29.17 36.95
CA ASN A 6 -19.18 -29.11 38.31
C ASN A 6 -20.56 -28.46 38.47
N GLU A 7 -21.35 -28.25 37.43
CA GLU A 7 -22.75 -27.86 37.58
C GLU A 7 -23.66 -28.79 36.77
N LYS A 8 -24.07 -29.90 37.40
CA LYS A 8 -25.30 -30.61 37.07
C LYS A 8 -26.50 -29.80 37.56
N ASP A 9 -26.61 -28.57 37.17
CA ASP A 9 -27.87 -27.86 37.19
C ASP A 9 -28.51 -28.04 35.83
N GLU A 10 -29.67 -28.72 35.82
CA GLU A 10 -30.56 -28.74 34.64
C GLU A 10 -30.95 -27.30 34.36
N LEU A 11 -30.14 -26.63 33.53
CA LEU A 11 -30.42 -25.29 33.07
C LEU A 11 -31.74 -25.35 32.30
N ASN A 12 -32.82 -24.94 32.97
CA ASN A 12 -34.11 -24.76 32.34
C ASN A 12 -33.96 -23.76 31.18
N VAL A 13 -34.11 -24.20 29.96
CA VAL A 13 -33.91 -23.40 28.74
C VAL A 13 -34.56 -22.02 28.81
N PRO A 14 -35.81 -21.85 29.33
CA PRO A 14 -36.41 -20.53 29.53
C PRO A 14 -35.63 -19.64 30.48
N GLU A 15 -35.14 -20.15 31.61
CA GLU A 15 -34.35 -19.36 32.57
C GLU A 15 -33.00 -18.94 31.99
N TYR A 16 -32.36 -19.80 31.19
CA TYR A 16 -31.13 -19.48 30.48
C TYR A 16 -31.35 -18.36 29.45
N LEU A 17 -32.44 -18.43 28.69
CA LEU A 17 -32.80 -17.38 27.71
C LEU A 17 -33.11 -16.05 28.40
N ILE A 18 -33.83 -16.07 29.55
CA ILE A 18 -34.08 -14.88 30.36
C ILE A 18 -32.78 -14.28 30.90
N LYS A 19 -31.84 -15.14 31.33
CA LYS A 19 -30.51 -14.69 31.77
C LYS A 19 -29.73 -14.03 30.67
N ILE A 20 -29.70 -14.61 29.45
CA ILE A 20 -29.06 -14.03 28.31
C ILE A 20 -29.69 -12.68 27.92
N THR A 21 -31.02 -12.58 27.88
CA THR A 21 -31.70 -11.33 27.53
C THR A 21 -31.49 -10.22 28.56
N LYS A 22 -31.34 -10.54 29.86
CA LYS A 22 -30.96 -9.55 30.88
C LYS A 22 -29.55 -9.00 30.71
N PHE A 23 -28.66 -9.78 30.11
CA PHE A 23 -27.28 -9.36 29.78
C PHE A 23 -27.13 -8.91 28.31
N ALA A 24 -28.25 -8.84 27.55
CA ALA A 24 -28.24 -8.33 26.21
C ALA A 24 -27.78 -6.86 26.22
N THR A 25 -26.60 -6.66 25.71
CA THR A 25 -25.94 -5.36 25.63
C THR A 25 -26.46 -4.57 24.44
N SER A 26 -26.31 -3.25 24.48
CA SER A 26 -26.61 -2.41 23.31
C SER A 26 -25.77 -2.81 22.10
N SER A 27 -26.27 -2.59 20.89
CA SER A 27 -25.54 -2.86 19.63
C SER A 27 -24.13 -2.25 19.63
N ARG A 28 -23.95 -1.11 20.29
CA ARG A 28 -22.65 -0.43 20.43
C ARG A 28 -21.68 -1.23 21.29
N GLN A 29 -22.14 -1.76 22.40
CA GLN A 29 -21.32 -2.61 23.29
C GLN A 29 -20.97 -3.95 22.64
N SER A 30 -21.86 -4.52 21.82
CA SER A 30 -21.57 -5.74 21.06
C SER A 30 -20.41 -5.55 20.09
N ILE A 31 -20.29 -4.38 19.47
CA ILE A 31 -19.16 -4.04 18.59
C ILE A 31 -17.85 -3.93 19.40
N GLU A 32 -17.90 -3.34 20.59
CA GLU A 32 -16.71 -3.23 21.46
C GLU A 32 -16.25 -4.60 21.95
N TYR A 33 -17.18 -5.43 22.40
CA TYR A 33 -16.84 -6.80 22.83
C TYR A 33 -16.32 -7.66 21.67
N SER A 34 -16.84 -7.50 20.46
CA SER A 34 -16.32 -8.22 19.30
C SER A 34 -14.88 -7.84 18.97
N LYS A 35 -14.51 -6.56 19.14
CA LYS A 35 -13.12 -6.11 18.99
C LYS A 35 -12.19 -6.73 20.01
N ILE A 36 -12.63 -6.81 21.29
CA ILE A 36 -11.85 -7.43 22.36
C ILE A 36 -11.66 -8.93 22.08
N ILE A 37 -12.73 -9.63 21.68
CA ILE A 37 -12.67 -11.05 21.35
C ILE A 37 -11.71 -11.28 20.18
N TYR A 38 -11.78 -10.43 19.17
CA TYR A 38 -10.90 -10.49 18.02
C TYR A 38 -9.44 -10.24 18.42
N ASP A 39 -9.15 -9.22 19.25
CA ASP A 39 -7.80 -8.96 19.76
C ASP A 39 -7.24 -10.17 20.51
N MET A 40 -8.06 -10.81 21.37
CA MET A 40 -7.67 -12.02 22.08
C MET A 40 -7.45 -13.22 21.12
N TYR A 41 -8.19 -13.31 20.02
CA TYR A 41 -7.94 -14.30 18.98
C TYR A 41 -6.59 -14.05 18.31
N VAL A 42 -6.32 -12.82 17.87
CA VAL A 42 -5.05 -12.46 17.22
C VAL A 42 -3.86 -12.75 18.13
N ARG A 43 -3.94 -12.40 19.43
CA ARG A 43 -2.88 -12.72 20.41
C ARG A 43 -2.61 -14.21 20.52
N ARG A 44 -3.65 -15.03 20.52
CA ARG A 44 -3.51 -16.49 20.55
C ARG A 44 -2.88 -17.05 19.29
N GLU A 45 -3.25 -16.53 18.13
CA GLU A 45 -2.63 -16.92 16.84
C GLU A 45 -1.15 -16.49 16.80
N LEU A 46 -0.81 -15.29 17.28
CA LEU A 46 0.59 -14.85 17.40
C LEU A 46 1.43 -15.75 18.29
N ILE A 47 0.87 -16.23 19.41
CA ILE A 47 1.56 -17.19 20.28
C ILE A 47 1.85 -18.48 19.53
N LYS A 48 0.86 -19.06 18.83
CA LYS A 48 1.04 -20.28 18.03
C LYS A 48 2.09 -20.11 16.93
N ILE A 49 2.07 -18.98 16.23
CA ILE A 49 3.05 -18.66 15.19
C ILE A 49 4.45 -18.59 15.80
N SER A 50 4.58 -17.94 16.95
CA SER A 50 5.87 -17.82 17.64
C SER A 50 6.41 -19.17 18.11
N GLU A 51 5.54 -20.05 18.65
CA GLU A 51 5.91 -21.41 19.02
C GLU A 51 6.39 -22.21 17.80
N ASN A 52 5.70 -22.12 16.66
CA ASN A 52 6.12 -22.76 15.42
C ASN A 52 7.48 -22.23 14.91
N ILE A 53 7.72 -20.93 15.01
CA ILE A 53 9.02 -20.31 14.63
C ILE A 53 10.12 -20.85 15.53
N ILE A 54 9.88 -20.92 16.85
CA ILE A 54 10.84 -21.44 17.83
C ILE A 54 11.15 -22.91 17.53
N ASP A 55 10.14 -23.73 17.26
CA ASP A 55 10.31 -25.15 16.99
C ASP A 55 11.08 -25.39 15.69
N ASN A 56 10.73 -24.68 14.62
CA ASN A 56 11.47 -24.74 13.35
C ASN A 56 12.92 -24.27 13.48
N ALA A 57 13.18 -23.25 14.29
CA ALA A 57 14.54 -22.75 14.52
C ALA A 57 15.40 -23.69 15.33
N LYS A 58 14.81 -24.59 16.14
CA LYS A 58 15.54 -25.64 16.88
C LYS A 58 15.85 -26.86 16.05
N ILE A 59 15.15 -27.08 14.94
CA ILE A 59 15.37 -28.25 14.07
C ILE A 59 16.67 -28.06 13.30
N SER A 60 17.63 -28.94 13.51
CA SER A 60 18.91 -29.00 12.79
C SER A 60 18.76 -29.83 11.50
N ASP A 61 17.85 -29.43 10.59
CA ASP A 61 17.70 -30.08 9.28
C ASP A 61 18.41 -29.20 8.22
N LEU A 62 19.29 -29.82 7.44
CA LEU A 62 20.03 -29.14 6.36
C LEU A 62 19.12 -28.59 5.26
N ASN A 63 17.88 -29.08 5.15
CA ASN A 63 16.90 -28.63 4.17
C ASN A 63 16.12 -27.38 4.64
N ILE A 64 16.14 -27.08 5.95
CA ILE A 64 15.44 -25.94 6.54
C ILE A 64 16.47 -24.83 6.79
N THR A 65 16.51 -23.85 5.91
CA THR A 65 17.41 -22.70 6.06
C THR A 65 16.76 -21.61 6.91
N GLY A 66 17.57 -20.82 7.62
CA GLY A 66 17.07 -19.67 8.35
C GLY A 66 16.26 -18.70 7.45
N LYS A 67 16.64 -18.60 6.17
CA LYS A 67 15.91 -17.80 5.18
C LYS A 67 14.52 -18.36 4.93
N SER A 68 14.36 -19.66 4.77
CA SER A 68 13.05 -20.29 4.55
C SER A 68 12.13 -20.17 5.77
N ILE A 69 12.69 -20.17 6.98
CA ILE A 69 11.91 -19.92 8.21
C ILE A 69 11.38 -18.49 8.23
N ILE A 70 12.21 -17.50 7.86
CA ILE A 70 11.80 -16.09 7.77
C ILE A 70 10.68 -15.93 6.73
N GLU A 71 10.87 -16.41 5.51
CA GLU A 71 9.89 -16.30 4.42
C GLU A 71 8.53 -16.93 4.80
N ASN A 72 8.56 -18.08 5.45
CA ASN A 72 7.33 -18.73 5.91
C ASN A 72 6.65 -17.95 7.04
N SER A 73 7.45 -17.40 7.96
CA SER A 73 6.95 -16.59 9.08
C SER A 73 6.30 -15.30 8.60
N GLU A 74 6.94 -14.62 7.65
CA GLU A 74 6.39 -13.41 7.00
C GLU A 74 5.04 -13.71 6.35
N LYS A 75 4.94 -14.81 5.60
CA LYS A 75 3.70 -15.21 4.95
C LYS A 75 2.58 -15.45 5.96
N VAL A 76 2.83 -16.21 7.01
CA VAL A 76 1.80 -16.53 8.02
C VAL A 76 1.37 -15.28 8.81
N LEU A 77 2.31 -14.39 9.12
CA LEU A 77 2.00 -13.10 9.76
C LEU A 77 1.18 -12.18 8.85
N TYR A 78 1.52 -12.15 7.55
CA TYR A 78 0.76 -11.41 6.54
C TYR A 78 -0.67 -11.94 6.42
N ASP A 79 -0.85 -13.25 6.31
CA ASP A 79 -2.16 -13.91 6.24
C ASP A 79 -3.02 -13.62 7.49
N LEU A 80 -2.39 -13.54 8.68
CA LEU A 80 -3.09 -13.18 9.91
C LEU A 80 -3.52 -11.71 9.90
N ALA A 81 -2.66 -10.81 9.42
CA ALA A 81 -2.96 -9.39 9.32
C ALA A 81 -4.07 -9.12 8.28
N GLU A 82 -4.05 -9.82 7.16
CA GLU A 82 -5.07 -9.71 6.11
C GLU A 82 -6.44 -10.16 6.60
N LYS A 83 -6.51 -11.27 7.35
CA LYS A 83 -7.75 -11.73 7.99
C LYS A 83 -8.35 -10.72 8.97
N GLY A 84 -7.52 -9.85 9.56
CA GLY A 84 -7.96 -8.77 10.45
C GLY A 84 -8.47 -7.54 9.73
N SER A 85 -8.12 -7.40 8.49
CA SER A 85 -8.47 -6.27 7.62
C SER A 85 -9.88 -6.39 7.01
N PHE A 86 -10.80 -7.17 7.62
CA PHE A 86 -12.24 -7.23 7.27
C PHE A 86 -12.96 -5.87 7.39
N ASN A 87 -12.22 -4.78 7.57
CA ASN A 87 -12.71 -3.42 7.40
C ASN A 87 -12.71 -2.94 5.93
N SER A 88 -12.44 -3.81 4.96
CA SER A 88 -12.88 -3.57 3.57
C SER A 88 -14.39 -3.84 3.53
N SER A 89 -15.06 -3.00 4.16
CA SER A 89 -16.45 -2.83 4.44
C SER A 89 -17.28 -3.05 3.20
N LEU A 90 -18.27 -3.90 3.32
CA LEU A 90 -19.47 -3.79 2.52
C LEU A 90 -19.99 -2.35 2.66
N ILE A 91 -19.69 -1.51 1.69
CA ILE A 91 -20.18 -0.14 1.62
C ILE A 91 -21.63 -0.22 1.16
N LYS A 92 -22.54 0.44 1.87
CA LYS A 92 -23.93 0.55 1.41
C LYS A 92 -23.95 1.28 0.07
N PHE A 93 -24.81 0.85 -0.83
CA PHE A 93 -24.91 1.43 -2.16
C PHE A 93 -25.18 2.95 -2.11
N ASP A 94 -25.99 3.40 -1.16
CA ASP A 94 -26.28 4.83 -0.96
C ASP A 94 -25.02 5.65 -0.62
N ASP A 95 -24.10 5.08 0.16
CA ASP A 95 -22.83 5.74 0.50
C ASP A 95 -21.87 5.75 -0.69
N ALA A 96 -21.87 4.68 -1.49
CA ALA A 96 -21.12 4.62 -2.73
C ALA A 96 -21.63 5.65 -3.76
N VAL A 97 -22.96 5.80 -3.88
CA VAL A 97 -23.59 6.81 -4.76
C VAL A 97 -23.20 8.22 -4.33
N LYS A 98 -23.25 8.54 -3.03
CA LYS A 98 -22.81 9.85 -2.52
C LYS A 98 -21.37 10.14 -2.88
N GLN A 99 -20.46 9.18 -2.63
CA GLN A 99 -19.04 9.32 -2.99
C GLN A 99 -18.84 9.56 -4.50
N THR A 100 -19.63 8.87 -5.33
CA THR A 100 -19.60 9.05 -6.79
C THR A 100 -20.05 10.45 -7.20
N ILE A 101 -21.14 10.96 -6.57
CA ILE A 101 -21.64 12.32 -6.84
C ILE A 101 -20.62 13.37 -6.40
N ASP A 102 -19.98 13.19 -5.24
CA ASP A 102 -18.94 14.11 -4.74
C ASP A 102 -17.72 14.11 -5.67
N MET A 103 -17.32 12.94 -6.16
CA MET A 103 -16.25 12.80 -7.14
C MET A 103 -16.61 13.50 -8.47
N ALA A 104 -17.79 13.26 -9.00
CA ALA A 104 -18.27 13.88 -10.23
C ALA A 104 -18.40 15.42 -10.08
N SER A 105 -18.87 15.89 -8.93
CA SER A 105 -18.97 17.32 -8.64
C SER A 105 -17.59 17.99 -8.57
N SER A 106 -16.63 17.31 -7.98
CA SER A 106 -15.24 17.79 -7.92
C SER A 106 -14.60 17.83 -9.32
N ALA A 107 -14.87 16.81 -10.14
CA ALA A 107 -14.43 16.76 -11.53
C ALA A 107 -15.04 17.90 -12.37
N TYR A 108 -16.33 18.15 -12.19
CA TYR A 108 -17.04 19.22 -12.93
C TYR A 108 -16.51 20.62 -12.60
N LYS A 109 -16.06 20.84 -11.35
CA LYS A 109 -15.50 22.11 -10.89
C LYS A 109 -14.03 22.30 -11.30
N ASN A 110 -13.37 21.24 -11.76
CA ASN A 110 -11.96 21.28 -12.14
C ASN A 110 -11.85 21.70 -13.61
N GLU A 111 -11.44 22.95 -13.86
CA GLU A 111 -11.31 23.53 -15.20
C GLU A 111 -10.25 22.79 -16.05
N GLU A 112 -9.28 22.11 -15.43
CA GLU A 112 -8.24 21.35 -16.13
C GLU A 112 -8.73 19.98 -16.65
N GLY A 113 -9.93 19.51 -16.26
CA GLY A 113 -10.50 18.24 -16.71
C GLY A 113 -9.78 16.98 -16.21
N ILE A 114 -8.76 17.13 -15.38
CA ILE A 114 -7.97 16.01 -14.84
C ILE A 114 -8.37 15.79 -13.38
N VAL A 115 -9.01 14.67 -13.10
CA VAL A 115 -9.47 14.29 -11.75
C VAL A 115 -8.43 13.50 -10.98
N GLY A 116 -7.68 12.68 -11.70
CA GLY A 116 -6.58 11.87 -11.16
C GLY A 116 -5.28 12.66 -11.03
N VAL A 117 -4.23 11.96 -10.62
CA VAL A 117 -2.87 12.54 -10.61
C VAL A 117 -2.36 12.62 -12.06
N PRO A 118 -1.97 13.81 -12.56
CA PRO A 118 -1.53 13.95 -13.94
C PRO A 118 -0.22 13.20 -14.20
N THR A 119 -0.13 12.61 -15.38
CA THR A 119 1.08 11.90 -15.85
C THR A 119 2.15 12.85 -16.39
N GLY A 120 1.77 14.08 -16.73
CA GLY A 120 2.61 15.06 -17.41
C GLY A 120 2.66 14.92 -18.92
N LEU A 121 1.89 13.99 -19.47
CA LEU A 121 1.75 13.76 -20.89
C LEU A 121 0.33 14.13 -21.31
N LYS A 122 0.18 15.29 -21.96
CA LYS A 122 -1.12 15.87 -22.27
C LYS A 122 -2.09 14.88 -22.94
N ASP A 123 -1.65 14.24 -24.03
CA ASP A 123 -2.51 13.30 -24.76
C ASP A 123 -2.90 12.06 -23.93
N LEU A 124 -2.08 11.68 -22.98
CA LEU A 124 -2.36 10.58 -22.04
C LEU A 124 -3.32 11.02 -20.95
N ASP A 125 -3.10 12.20 -20.40
CA ASP A 125 -3.96 12.81 -19.38
C ASP A 125 -5.36 13.12 -19.93
N ASP A 126 -5.45 13.63 -21.18
CA ASP A 126 -6.74 13.86 -21.86
C ASP A 126 -7.54 12.56 -22.06
N ARG A 127 -6.85 11.41 -22.22
CA ARG A 127 -7.51 10.10 -22.43
C ARG A 127 -7.85 9.39 -21.13
N LEU A 128 -6.99 9.49 -20.10
CA LEU A 128 -7.14 8.80 -18.83
C LEU A 128 -7.86 9.64 -17.78
N GLY A 129 -7.91 10.96 -17.92
CA GLY A 129 -8.33 11.86 -16.84
C GLY A 129 -7.33 11.91 -15.68
N GLY A 130 -6.07 11.53 -15.92
CA GLY A 130 -5.03 11.31 -14.92
C GLY A 130 -5.02 9.90 -14.35
N LEU A 131 -4.14 9.64 -13.36
CA LEU A 131 -4.02 8.35 -12.67
C LEU A 131 -5.00 8.31 -11.49
N HIS A 132 -5.94 7.38 -11.51
CA HIS A 132 -6.94 7.24 -10.46
C HIS A 132 -6.53 6.25 -9.38
N LYS A 133 -7.10 6.40 -8.18
CA LYS A 133 -6.91 5.44 -7.08
C LYS A 133 -7.47 4.08 -7.47
N SER A 134 -6.79 3.02 -7.07
CA SER A 134 -7.15 1.62 -7.32
C SER A 134 -6.99 1.15 -8.77
N ASP A 135 -6.51 1.99 -9.70
CA ASP A 135 -6.23 1.56 -11.06
C ASP A 135 -4.94 0.75 -11.15
N LEU A 136 -4.95 -0.27 -12.00
CA LEU A 136 -3.77 -1.00 -12.44
C LEU A 136 -3.48 -0.62 -13.90
N ILE A 137 -2.40 0.13 -14.12
CA ILE A 137 -1.98 0.56 -15.46
C ILE A 137 -0.76 -0.24 -15.89
N ILE A 138 -0.85 -0.95 -17.01
CA ILE A 138 0.21 -1.80 -17.55
C ILE A 138 0.84 -1.13 -18.75
N ILE A 139 2.17 -0.88 -18.69
CA ILE A 139 2.97 -0.39 -19.80
C ILE A 139 3.78 -1.55 -20.36
N ALA A 140 3.51 -1.94 -21.61
CA ALA A 140 4.19 -3.03 -22.29
C ALA A 140 4.89 -2.53 -23.56
N GLY A 141 5.98 -3.18 -23.92
CA GLY A 141 6.73 -2.88 -25.14
C GLY A 141 7.96 -3.78 -25.26
N ARG A 142 8.56 -3.84 -26.44
CA ARG A 142 9.80 -4.60 -26.67
C ARG A 142 10.96 -4.03 -25.83
N PRO A 143 11.99 -4.82 -25.54
CA PRO A 143 13.20 -4.32 -24.88
C PRO A 143 13.74 -3.06 -25.58
N SER A 144 14.29 -2.12 -24.82
CA SER A 144 14.87 -0.86 -25.28
C SER A 144 13.90 0.15 -25.91
N MET A 145 12.57 -0.06 -25.82
CA MET A 145 11.57 0.89 -26.33
C MET A 145 11.23 2.04 -25.37
N GLY A 146 11.97 2.18 -24.28
CA GLY A 146 11.82 3.31 -23.36
C GLY A 146 10.74 3.14 -22.26
N LYS A 147 10.24 1.93 -21.99
CA LYS A 147 9.23 1.68 -20.92
C LYS A 147 9.62 2.30 -19.58
N THR A 148 10.84 2.00 -19.13
CA THR A 148 11.35 2.52 -17.84
C THR A 148 11.51 4.04 -17.86
N ALA A 149 11.92 4.62 -19.00
CA ALA A 149 12.00 6.07 -19.15
C ALA A 149 10.63 6.72 -19.00
N LEU A 150 9.62 6.18 -19.70
CA LEU A 150 8.25 6.66 -19.60
C LEU A 150 7.71 6.54 -18.17
N ALA A 151 7.89 5.38 -17.54
CA ALA A 151 7.43 5.16 -16.15
C ALA A 151 8.12 6.10 -15.15
N THR A 152 9.43 6.35 -15.34
CA THR A 152 10.19 7.28 -14.49
C THR A 152 9.70 8.72 -14.62
N ASN A 153 9.41 9.15 -15.86
CA ASN A 153 8.89 10.49 -16.14
C ASN A 153 7.51 10.70 -15.54
N ILE A 154 6.61 9.74 -15.73
CA ILE A 154 5.28 9.78 -15.13
C ILE A 154 5.39 9.85 -13.61
N ALA A 155 6.22 8.98 -12.98
CA ALA A 155 6.40 8.95 -11.54
C ALA A 155 6.95 10.28 -11.00
N PHE A 156 7.97 10.84 -11.67
CA PHE A 156 8.56 12.13 -11.28
C PHE A 156 7.56 13.28 -11.41
N HIS A 157 6.84 13.35 -12.53
CA HIS A 157 5.84 14.39 -12.76
C HIS A 157 4.69 14.30 -11.74
N ALA A 158 4.20 13.09 -11.49
CA ALA A 158 3.17 12.85 -10.48
C ALA A 158 3.62 13.27 -9.07
N ALA A 159 4.87 12.94 -8.68
CA ALA A 159 5.43 13.34 -7.39
C ALA A 159 5.49 14.87 -7.26
N ARG A 160 5.99 15.55 -8.29
CA ARG A 160 6.05 17.01 -8.33
C ARG A 160 4.67 17.65 -8.22
N LYS A 161 3.68 17.13 -8.93
CA LYS A 161 2.30 17.65 -8.86
C LYS A 161 1.65 17.43 -7.49
N ILE A 162 1.92 16.32 -6.84
CA ILE A 162 1.46 16.07 -5.46
C ILE A 162 2.08 17.10 -4.50
N GLN A 163 3.36 17.40 -4.65
CA GLN A 163 4.07 18.40 -3.84
C GLN A 163 3.52 19.81 -4.09
N GLU A 164 3.38 20.23 -5.35
CA GLU A 164 2.83 21.54 -5.76
C GLU A 164 1.40 21.77 -5.25
N SER A 165 0.59 20.72 -5.19
CA SER A 165 -0.79 20.80 -4.69
C SER A 165 -0.91 20.85 -3.16
N GLY A 166 0.22 20.75 -2.43
CA GLY A 166 0.23 20.70 -0.96
C GLY A 166 -0.38 19.43 -0.37
N ASN A 167 -0.70 18.44 -1.19
CA ASN A 167 -1.21 17.16 -0.75
C ASN A 167 -0.10 16.32 -0.10
N LYS A 168 -0.44 15.63 0.98
CA LYS A 168 0.46 14.64 1.59
C LYS A 168 0.38 13.34 0.77
N GLY A 169 1.41 13.05 0.02
CA GLY A 169 1.52 11.83 -0.76
C GLY A 169 2.96 11.57 -1.17
N SER A 170 3.26 10.34 -1.52
CA SER A 170 4.58 9.94 -2.04
C SER A 170 4.41 8.92 -3.16
N ILE A 171 5.38 8.87 -4.07
CA ILE A 171 5.45 7.86 -5.13
C ILE A 171 6.51 6.83 -4.73
N ALA A 172 6.11 5.56 -4.67
CA ALA A 172 7.04 4.45 -4.49
C ALA A 172 7.39 3.85 -5.85
N PHE A 173 8.68 3.75 -6.16
CA PHE A 173 9.18 3.14 -7.38
C PHE A 173 9.97 1.87 -7.07
N PHE A 174 9.45 0.72 -7.47
CA PHE A 174 10.08 -0.58 -7.29
C PHE A 174 10.76 -1.02 -8.59
N SER A 175 12.09 -1.11 -8.58
CA SER A 175 12.88 -1.52 -9.74
C SER A 175 13.60 -2.83 -9.46
N LEU A 176 13.41 -3.82 -10.35
CA LEU A 176 14.11 -5.09 -10.30
C LEU A 176 15.29 -5.16 -11.30
N GLU A 177 15.40 -4.17 -12.19
CA GLU A 177 16.38 -4.15 -13.28
C GLU A 177 17.45 -3.07 -13.08
N MET A 178 17.07 -1.89 -12.55
CA MET A 178 17.94 -0.72 -12.44
C MET A 178 18.18 -0.35 -10.97
N SER A 179 19.40 0.07 -10.64
CA SER A 179 19.71 0.59 -9.31
C SER A 179 19.12 1.99 -9.08
N SER A 180 19.05 2.41 -7.81
CA SER A 180 18.58 3.74 -7.44
C SER A 180 19.40 4.86 -8.06
N GLU A 181 20.73 4.69 -8.16
CA GLU A 181 21.64 5.67 -8.78
C GLU A 181 21.36 5.82 -10.27
N GLN A 182 21.06 4.71 -10.96
CA GLN A 182 20.72 4.75 -12.39
C GLN A 182 19.39 5.46 -12.64
N LEU A 183 18.41 5.24 -11.78
CA LEU A 183 17.10 5.92 -11.85
C LEU A 183 17.25 7.41 -11.55
N SER A 184 17.98 7.77 -10.50
CA SER A 184 18.26 9.17 -10.14
C SER A 184 19.03 9.90 -11.24
N THR A 185 20.05 9.24 -11.80
CA THR A 185 20.81 9.81 -12.94
C THR A 185 19.88 10.08 -14.14
N ARG A 186 18.91 9.21 -14.39
CA ARG A 186 17.96 9.38 -15.50
C ARG A 186 17.05 10.59 -15.25
N ILE A 187 16.50 10.73 -14.04
CA ILE A 187 15.66 11.88 -13.67
C ILE A 187 16.46 13.18 -13.77
N LEU A 188 17.66 13.21 -13.17
CA LEU A 188 18.52 14.39 -13.22
C LEU A 188 18.96 14.75 -14.64
N ALA A 189 19.30 13.77 -15.47
CA ALA A 189 19.67 13.97 -16.85
C ALA A 189 18.55 14.62 -17.67
N GLU A 190 17.31 14.20 -17.43
CA GLU A 190 16.14 14.76 -18.09
C GLU A 190 15.85 16.18 -17.63
N GLN A 191 15.85 16.41 -16.32
CA GLN A 191 15.56 17.73 -15.75
C GLN A 191 16.65 18.75 -16.05
N SER A 192 17.92 18.34 -16.08
CA SER A 192 19.05 19.18 -16.46
C SER A 192 19.26 19.29 -17.99
N ARG A 193 18.51 18.52 -18.79
CA ARG A 193 18.66 18.39 -20.25
C ARG A 193 20.07 17.99 -20.69
N ILE A 194 20.79 17.25 -19.85
CA ILE A 194 22.11 16.70 -20.12
C ILE A 194 21.96 15.21 -20.41
N LYS A 195 22.63 14.73 -21.46
CA LYS A 195 22.53 13.31 -21.83
C LYS A 195 23.09 12.43 -20.72
N SER A 196 22.29 11.45 -20.26
CA SER A 196 22.71 10.52 -19.18
C SER A 196 24.00 9.75 -19.50
N ASN A 197 24.27 9.50 -20.79
CA ASN A 197 25.50 8.85 -21.24
C ASN A 197 26.73 9.74 -21.04
N ASP A 198 26.58 11.05 -21.23
CA ASP A 198 27.69 12.00 -21.06
C ASP A 198 27.99 12.20 -19.58
N ILE A 199 26.94 12.22 -18.72
CA ILE A 199 27.09 12.22 -17.26
C ILE A 199 27.86 10.98 -16.80
N ARG A 200 27.46 9.80 -17.26
CA ARG A 200 28.11 8.52 -16.87
C ARG A 200 29.55 8.40 -17.33
N ARG A 201 29.91 9.05 -18.43
CA ARG A 201 31.28 9.04 -19.00
C ARG A 201 32.13 10.19 -18.49
N GLY A 202 31.58 11.10 -17.68
CA GLY A 202 32.28 12.32 -17.27
C GLY A 202 32.60 13.28 -18.40
N LYS A 203 31.82 13.21 -19.51
CA LYS A 203 31.99 14.07 -20.69
C LYS A 203 31.01 15.25 -20.66
N ILE A 204 31.01 15.95 -19.55
CA ILE A 204 30.20 17.16 -19.33
C ILE A 204 31.13 18.35 -19.09
N SER A 205 30.73 19.54 -19.56
CA SER A 205 31.47 20.78 -19.28
C SER A 205 31.26 21.21 -17.81
N GLU A 206 32.09 22.11 -17.33
CA GLU A 206 31.97 22.71 -16.00
C GLU A 206 30.59 23.38 -15.81
N GLU A 207 30.16 24.15 -16.79
CA GLU A 207 28.82 24.77 -16.81
C GLU A 207 27.68 23.74 -16.72
N GLN A 208 27.81 22.63 -17.46
CA GLN A 208 26.83 21.54 -17.39
C GLN A 208 26.85 20.85 -16.02
N PHE A 209 28.00 20.74 -15.41
CA PHE A 209 28.12 20.16 -14.06
C PHE A 209 27.47 21.07 -13.01
N GLU A 210 27.67 22.38 -13.08
CA GLU A 210 27.01 23.35 -12.22
C GLU A 210 25.48 23.29 -12.38
N GLN A 211 25.00 23.27 -13.64
CA GLN A 211 23.56 23.11 -13.94
C GLN A 211 23.00 21.81 -13.36
N PHE A 212 23.75 20.72 -13.45
CA PHE A 212 23.37 19.44 -12.88
C PHE A 212 23.25 19.50 -11.35
N LEU A 213 24.18 20.16 -10.67
CA LEU A 213 24.16 20.36 -9.23
C LEU A 213 22.98 21.24 -8.78
N GLU A 214 22.72 22.33 -9.50
CA GLU A 214 21.57 23.20 -9.24
C GLU A 214 20.25 22.44 -9.40
N THR A 215 20.12 21.69 -10.51
CA THR A 215 18.94 20.83 -10.74
C THR A 215 18.76 19.82 -9.61
N SER A 216 19.84 19.21 -9.13
CA SER A 216 19.81 18.26 -8.02
C SER A 216 19.28 18.88 -6.72
N LYS A 217 19.68 20.11 -6.40
CA LYS A 217 19.17 20.85 -5.24
C LYS A 217 17.67 21.10 -5.35
N ASN A 218 17.23 21.59 -6.51
CA ASN A 218 15.81 21.91 -6.74
C ASN A 218 14.88 20.71 -6.72
N ILE A 219 15.41 19.50 -6.94
CA ILE A 219 14.62 18.26 -6.91
C ILE A 219 14.61 17.63 -5.51
N SER A 220 15.65 17.87 -4.69
CA SER A 220 15.78 17.25 -3.36
C SER A 220 15.08 18.06 -2.25
N GLU A 221 14.64 19.27 -2.51
CA GLU A 221 13.78 20.08 -1.63
C GLU A 221 12.29 19.74 -1.82
#